data_3e667c5013d0d07c19a1ba5e17906c60
#
_entry.id   3e667c5013d0d07c19a1ba5e17906c60
#
_cell.length_a   1.000
_cell.length_b   1.000
_cell.length_c   1.000
_cell.angle_alpha   90.00
_cell.angle_beta   90.00
_cell.angle_gamma   90.00
#
_symmetry.space_group_name_H-M   'P 1'
#
loop_
_entity.id
_entity.type
_entity.pdbx_description
1 polymer ?
#
loop_
_entity_poly.entity_id
_entity_poly.type
_entity_poly.pdbx_seq_one_letter_code
_entity_poly.pdbx_strand_id
1 'polypeptide(L)'
;MGKTVLQMWAEANEQVETITPAELVEEMEAGDVLLLDVRLPTEIDRRGKIEEAAPVPRQVVEWWADPESPYFRPDGVFGDFEQRIVTVCDGGTFTAATLQELGYQNVATLEGGFYGWVGAGLPVVT
;
A
#
# COMPACT_ATOMS: atom_id res chain seq x y z
N MET A 1 10.99 -24.29 14.48
CA MET A 1 11.59 -22.98 14.11
C MET A 1 10.56 -22.10 13.40
N GLY A 2 10.73 -20.81 13.48
CA GLY A 2 9.84 -19.89 12.81
C GLY A 2 10.06 -19.83 11.30
N LYS A 3 9.18 -19.11 10.64
CA LYS A 3 9.31 -18.86 9.20
C LYS A 3 10.39 -17.82 8.92
N THR A 4 11.00 -17.92 7.75
CA THR A 4 11.90 -16.86 7.28
C THR A 4 11.07 -15.71 6.70
N VAL A 5 11.69 -14.53 6.55
CA VAL A 5 10.99 -13.39 5.92
C VAL A 5 10.60 -13.71 4.48
N LEU A 6 11.43 -14.47 3.77
CA LEU A 6 11.09 -14.86 2.39
C LEU A 6 9.89 -15.80 2.34
N GLN A 7 9.76 -16.70 3.31
CA GLN A 7 8.58 -17.56 3.41
C GLN A 7 7.34 -16.74 3.71
N MET A 8 7.42 -15.79 4.63
CA MET A 8 6.31 -14.90 4.97
C MET A 8 5.89 -14.07 3.76
N TRP A 9 6.87 -13.53 3.03
CA TRP A 9 6.61 -12.74 1.84
C TRP A 9 5.94 -13.58 0.75
N ALA A 10 6.42 -14.81 0.52
CA ALA A 10 5.84 -15.69 -0.49
C ALA A 10 4.38 -16.03 -0.18
N GLU A 11 4.08 -16.30 1.09
CA GLU A 11 2.70 -16.57 1.52
C GLU A 11 1.80 -15.35 1.32
N ALA A 12 2.27 -14.18 1.71
CA ALA A 12 1.51 -12.95 1.52
C ALA A 12 1.29 -12.68 0.02
N ASN A 13 2.32 -12.89 -0.79
CA ASN A 13 2.26 -12.64 -2.22
C ASN A 13 1.26 -13.56 -2.95
N GLU A 14 1.03 -14.76 -2.44
CA GLU A 14 0.02 -15.66 -3.00
C GLU A 14 -1.40 -15.14 -2.80
N GLN A 15 -1.63 -14.36 -1.75
CA GLN A 15 -2.96 -13.87 -1.38
C GLN A 15 -3.29 -12.51 -1.97
N VAL A 16 -2.28 -11.77 -2.39
CA VAL A 16 -2.42 -10.36 -2.78
C VAL A 16 -2.31 -10.20 -4.28
N GLU A 17 -3.24 -9.47 -4.87
CA GLU A 17 -3.13 -9.06 -6.27
C GLU A 17 -1.94 -8.13 -6.43
N THR A 18 -1.14 -8.34 -7.49
CA THR A 18 -0.02 -7.47 -7.83
C THR A 18 -0.31 -6.81 -9.17
N ILE A 19 -0.17 -5.48 -9.22
CA ILE A 19 -0.40 -4.75 -10.46
C ILE A 19 0.89 -4.04 -10.89
N THR A 20 1.04 -3.87 -12.21
CA THR A 20 2.21 -3.18 -12.77
C THR A 20 2.05 -1.66 -12.62
N PRO A 21 3.16 -0.90 -12.72
CA PRO A 21 3.05 0.57 -12.74
C PRO A 21 2.12 1.08 -13.85
N ALA A 22 2.13 0.47 -15.03
CA ALA A 22 1.24 0.88 -16.12
C ALA A 22 -0.23 0.66 -15.75
N GLU A 23 -0.55 -0.48 -15.14
CA GLU A 23 -1.90 -0.76 -14.68
C GLU A 23 -2.34 0.21 -13.59
N LEU A 24 -1.42 0.58 -12.69
CA LEU A 24 -1.73 1.57 -11.66
C LEU A 24 -2.06 2.92 -12.27
N VAL A 25 -1.29 3.37 -13.26
CA VAL A 25 -1.56 4.64 -13.96
C VAL A 25 -2.97 4.63 -14.54
N GLU A 26 -3.38 3.52 -15.17
CA GLU A 26 -4.73 3.39 -15.72
C GLU A 26 -5.79 3.52 -14.63
N GLU A 27 -5.58 2.88 -13.48
CA GLU A 27 -6.53 2.98 -12.36
C GLU A 27 -6.59 4.40 -11.81
N MET A 28 -5.45 5.08 -11.70
CA MET A 28 -5.40 6.47 -11.23
C MET A 28 -6.14 7.40 -12.18
N GLU A 29 -6.00 7.19 -13.48
CA GLU A 29 -6.72 7.98 -14.49
C GLU A 29 -8.23 7.74 -14.43
N ALA A 30 -8.66 6.53 -14.09
CA ALA A 30 -10.06 6.22 -13.90
C ALA A 30 -10.64 6.85 -12.62
N GLY A 31 -9.79 7.18 -11.66
CA GLY A 31 -10.12 8.14 -10.60
C GLY A 31 -10.53 7.60 -9.25
N ASP A 32 -10.66 6.32 -9.04
CA ASP A 32 -11.20 5.81 -7.76
C ASP A 32 -10.28 4.81 -7.06
N VAL A 33 -9.00 5.16 -6.99
CA VAL A 33 -8.02 4.36 -6.27
C VAL A 33 -7.42 5.14 -5.12
N LEU A 34 -7.31 4.49 -3.96
CA LEU A 34 -6.56 5.01 -2.81
C LEU A 34 -5.17 4.40 -2.87
N LEU A 35 -4.19 5.25 -3.10
CA LEU A 35 -2.80 4.83 -3.16
C LEU A 35 -2.15 5.08 -1.80
N LEU A 36 -1.64 4.02 -1.16
CA LEU A 36 -1.02 4.13 0.16
C LEU A 36 0.49 3.97 0.04
N ASP A 37 1.22 4.97 0.49
CA ASP A 37 2.67 4.88 0.62
C ASP A 37 2.98 4.48 2.05
N VAL A 38 3.42 3.24 2.23
CA VAL A 38 3.65 2.67 3.56
C VAL A 38 5.12 2.63 3.95
N ARG A 39 5.95 3.39 3.22
CA ARG A 39 7.37 3.53 3.54
C ARG A 39 7.56 4.37 4.80
N LEU A 40 8.78 4.32 5.34
CA LEU A 40 9.16 5.18 6.46
C LEU A 40 9.13 6.64 6.01
N PRO A 41 8.68 7.57 6.88
CA PRO A 41 8.69 9.00 6.55
C PRO A 41 10.06 9.52 6.09
N THR A 42 11.14 8.98 6.67
CA THR A 42 12.50 9.37 6.28
C THR A 42 12.83 8.96 4.85
N GLU A 43 12.30 7.85 4.37
CA GLU A 43 12.50 7.43 2.98
C GLU A 43 11.73 8.34 2.02
N ILE A 44 10.52 8.72 2.39
CA ILE A 44 9.70 9.64 1.59
C ILE A 44 10.42 10.98 1.48
N ASP A 45 10.92 11.51 2.60
CA ASP A 45 11.64 12.79 2.61
C ASP A 45 12.91 12.75 1.76
N ARG A 46 13.60 11.62 1.78
CA ARG A 46 14.87 11.48 1.08
C ARG A 46 14.72 11.22 -0.41
N ARG A 47 13.72 10.45 -0.80
CA ARG A 47 13.59 9.94 -2.17
C ARG A 47 12.41 10.50 -2.95
N GLY A 48 11.56 11.28 -2.28
CA GLY A 48 10.33 11.77 -2.88
C GLY A 48 9.21 10.74 -2.84
N LYS A 49 8.09 11.06 -3.45
CA LYS A 49 6.88 10.24 -3.41
C LYS A 49 6.08 10.37 -4.71
N ILE A 50 5.14 9.46 -4.89
CA ILE A 50 4.09 9.61 -5.89
C ILE A 50 3.12 10.66 -5.33
N GLU A 51 2.84 11.71 -6.09
CA GLU A 51 2.08 12.87 -5.60
C GLU A 51 0.74 12.49 -4.98
N GLU A 52 0.01 11.59 -5.61
CA GLU A 52 -1.33 11.19 -5.18
C GLU A 52 -1.35 10.22 -4.00
N ALA A 53 -0.19 9.70 -3.60
CA ALA A 53 -0.12 8.70 -2.54
C ALA A 53 -0.33 9.31 -1.16
N ALA A 54 -1.17 8.67 -0.36
CA ALA A 54 -1.37 9.03 1.04
C ALA A 54 -0.29 8.34 1.88
N PRO A 55 0.51 9.10 2.64
CA PRO A 55 1.54 8.49 3.49
C PRO A 55 0.90 7.88 4.75
N VAL A 56 0.98 6.56 4.86
CA VAL A 56 0.50 5.82 6.03
C VAL A 56 1.60 4.84 6.40
N PRO A 57 2.42 5.13 7.40
CA PRO A 57 3.51 4.23 7.79
C PRO A 57 3.00 2.83 8.10
N ARG A 58 3.71 1.81 7.64
CA ARG A 58 3.33 0.41 7.87
C ARG A 58 2.98 0.13 9.33
N GLN A 59 3.71 0.74 10.24
CA GLN A 59 3.61 0.53 11.68
C GLN A 59 2.23 0.88 12.25
N VAL A 60 1.48 1.78 11.62
CA VAL A 60 0.18 2.24 12.15
C VAL A 60 -1.02 1.69 11.40
N VAL A 61 -0.80 0.88 10.36
CA VAL A 61 -1.89 0.46 9.46
C VAL A 61 -3.01 -0.25 10.21
N GLU A 62 -2.70 -1.24 11.02
CA GLU A 62 -3.73 -1.99 11.76
C GLU A 62 -4.55 -1.08 12.66
N TRP A 63 -3.86 -0.15 13.32
CA TRP A 63 -4.51 0.75 14.29
C TRP A 63 -5.39 1.79 13.62
N TRP A 64 -5.00 2.26 12.44
CA TRP A 64 -5.74 3.31 11.73
C TRP A 64 -6.83 2.73 10.83
N ALA A 65 -6.70 1.49 10.38
CA ALA A 65 -7.60 0.89 9.40
C ALA A 65 -8.77 0.12 10.02
N ASP A 66 -8.68 -0.23 11.29
CA ASP A 66 -9.73 -0.97 11.99
C ASP A 66 -10.68 0.00 12.70
N PRO A 67 -11.95 0.12 12.24
CA PRO A 67 -12.91 1.03 12.86
C PRO A 67 -13.18 0.76 14.35
N GLU A 68 -12.88 -0.46 14.83
CA GLU A 68 -13.05 -0.80 16.24
C GLU A 68 -11.81 -0.51 17.07
N SER A 69 -10.72 -0.09 16.43
CA SER A 69 -9.48 0.28 17.10
C SER A 69 -9.66 1.63 17.83
N PRO A 70 -9.04 1.80 19.02
CA PRO A 70 -9.09 3.09 19.70
C PRO A 70 -8.34 4.20 18.96
N TYR A 71 -7.53 3.86 17.96
CA TYR A 71 -6.78 4.83 17.16
C TYR A 71 -7.35 5.04 15.76
N PHE A 72 -8.53 4.49 15.47
CA PHE A 72 -9.18 4.72 14.19
C PHE A 72 -9.45 6.21 13.98
N ARG A 73 -9.23 6.67 12.75
CA ARG A 73 -9.42 8.07 12.35
C ARG A 73 -10.64 8.17 11.44
N PRO A 74 -11.79 8.60 11.95
CA PRO A 74 -13.02 8.71 11.12
C PRO A 74 -12.88 9.65 9.93
N ASP A 75 -12.03 10.66 10.05
CA ASP A 75 -11.74 11.62 8.98
C ASP A 75 -10.51 11.24 8.15
N GLY A 76 -9.96 10.04 8.36
CA GLY A 76 -8.81 9.55 7.62
C GLY A 76 -9.21 8.81 6.36
N VAL A 77 -8.25 8.08 5.79
CA VAL A 77 -8.41 7.43 4.49
C VAL A 77 -9.08 6.06 4.55
N PHE A 78 -9.21 5.49 5.74
CA PHE A 78 -9.76 4.14 5.92
C PHE A 78 -11.22 4.17 6.37
N GLY A 79 -11.89 3.02 6.23
CA GLY A 79 -13.25 2.83 6.69
C GLY A 79 -14.20 2.31 5.62
N ASP A 80 -13.89 2.54 4.35
CA ASP A 80 -14.65 1.98 3.25
C ASP A 80 -13.98 0.66 2.82
N PHE A 81 -14.56 -0.45 3.23
CA PHE A 81 -14.00 -1.78 3.01
C PHE A 81 -14.06 -2.22 1.55
N GLU A 82 -14.78 -1.51 0.71
CA GLU A 82 -14.85 -1.80 -0.73
C GLU A 82 -13.96 -0.88 -1.57
N GLN A 83 -13.35 0.13 -0.94
CA GLN A 83 -12.44 1.04 -1.61
C GLN A 83 -11.28 0.28 -2.28
N ARG A 84 -11.00 0.62 -3.54
CA ARG A 84 -9.80 0.10 -4.21
C ARG A 84 -8.57 0.72 -3.56
N ILE A 85 -7.69 -0.13 -3.05
CA ILE A 85 -6.46 0.29 -2.37
C ILE A 85 -5.27 -0.37 -3.05
N VAL A 86 -4.24 0.42 -3.35
CA VAL A 86 -2.97 -0.10 -3.85
C VAL A 86 -1.86 0.37 -2.91
N THR A 87 -1.09 -0.58 -2.40
CA THR A 87 0.03 -0.27 -1.49
C THR A 87 1.32 -0.09 -2.29
N VAL A 88 2.13 0.88 -1.86
CA VAL A 88 3.41 1.20 -2.48
C VAL A 88 4.51 1.14 -1.43
N CYS A 89 5.42 0.19 -1.57
CA CYS A 89 6.56 0.04 -0.68
C CYS A 89 7.35 -1.18 -1.14
N ASP A 90 8.58 -1.33 -0.65
CA ASP A 90 9.35 -2.54 -0.90
C ASP A 90 8.73 -3.76 -0.20
N GLY A 91 7.99 -3.54 0.90
CA GLY A 91 7.25 -4.56 1.62
C GLY A 91 5.73 -4.38 1.55
N GLY A 92 5.24 -3.70 0.52
CA GLY A 92 3.80 -3.39 0.39
C GLY A 92 2.90 -4.61 0.35
N THR A 93 3.43 -5.75 -0.07
CA THR A 93 2.71 -7.02 -0.06
C THR A 93 2.23 -7.39 1.34
N PHE A 94 3.07 -7.22 2.35
CA PHE A 94 2.67 -7.50 3.75
C PHE A 94 1.53 -6.60 4.18
N THR A 95 1.60 -5.32 3.84
CA THR A 95 0.55 -4.36 4.18
C THR A 95 -0.76 -4.71 3.49
N ALA A 96 -0.71 -5.07 2.22
CA ALA A 96 -1.89 -5.45 1.47
C ALA A 96 -2.55 -6.70 2.08
N ALA A 97 -1.75 -7.70 2.46
CA ALA A 97 -2.27 -8.90 3.12
C ALA A 97 -2.92 -8.56 4.47
N THR A 98 -2.31 -7.66 5.24
CA THR A 98 -2.85 -7.20 6.51
C THR A 98 -4.20 -6.51 6.33
N LEU A 99 -4.31 -5.65 5.32
CA LEU A 99 -5.58 -4.97 5.02
C LEU A 99 -6.68 -5.98 4.65
N GLN A 100 -6.33 -7.03 3.91
CA GLN A 100 -7.29 -8.10 3.61
C GLN A 100 -7.76 -8.80 4.87
N GLU A 101 -6.87 -9.08 5.81
CA GLU A 101 -7.24 -9.69 7.10
C GLU A 101 -8.18 -8.79 7.88
N LEU A 102 -8.05 -7.48 7.77
CA LEU A 102 -8.93 -6.51 8.42
C LEU A 102 -10.29 -6.37 7.73
N GLY A 103 -10.47 -7.01 6.57
CA GLY A 103 -11.75 -7.03 5.87
C GLY A 103 -11.82 -6.18 4.61
N TYR A 104 -10.75 -5.48 4.24
CA TYR A 104 -10.72 -4.71 3.00
C TYR A 104 -10.70 -5.66 1.81
N GLN A 105 -11.63 -5.49 0.87
CA GLN A 105 -11.93 -6.49 -0.15
C GLN A 105 -11.24 -6.26 -1.49
N ASN A 106 -10.72 -5.05 -1.72
CA ASN A 106 -10.23 -4.67 -3.03
C ASN A 106 -8.82 -4.08 -2.95
N VAL A 107 -7.86 -4.90 -2.52
CA VAL A 107 -6.51 -4.47 -2.24
C VAL A 107 -5.52 -5.13 -3.18
N ALA A 108 -4.59 -4.34 -3.71
CA ALA A 108 -3.46 -4.81 -4.50
C ALA A 108 -2.18 -4.14 -4.01
N THR A 109 -1.05 -4.65 -4.48
CA THR A 109 0.24 -4.02 -4.24
C THR A 109 0.92 -3.71 -5.57
N LEU A 110 1.71 -2.64 -5.59
CA LEU A 110 2.43 -2.22 -6.79
C LEU A 110 3.67 -3.09 -7.00
N GLU A 111 3.77 -3.70 -8.16
CA GLU A 111 4.93 -4.51 -8.55
C GLU A 111 6.20 -3.67 -8.49
N GLY A 112 7.21 -4.16 -7.78
CA GLY A 112 8.46 -3.43 -7.60
C GLY A 112 8.38 -2.25 -6.64
N GLY A 113 7.20 -1.97 -6.07
CA GLY A 113 7.00 -0.87 -5.13
C GLY A 113 7.37 0.48 -5.71
N PHE A 114 7.92 1.35 -4.86
CA PHE A 114 8.35 2.69 -5.29
C PHE A 114 9.46 2.61 -6.35
N TYR A 115 10.38 1.66 -6.21
CA TYR A 115 11.45 1.49 -7.21
C TYR A 115 10.89 1.07 -8.56
N GLY A 116 9.84 0.25 -8.58
CA GLY A 116 9.16 -0.12 -9.82
C GLY A 116 8.53 1.08 -10.51
N TRP A 117 7.93 1.97 -9.74
CA TRP A 117 7.36 3.22 -10.25
C TRP A 117 8.44 4.11 -10.88
N VAL A 118 9.53 4.34 -10.15
CA VAL A 118 10.66 5.14 -10.63
C VAL A 118 11.31 4.50 -11.85
N GLY A 119 11.50 3.18 -11.81
CA GLY A 119 12.10 2.43 -12.91
C GLY A 119 11.27 2.47 -14.19
N ALA A 120 9.97 2.68 -14.08
CA ALA A 120 9.08 2.85 -15.23
C ALA A 120 9.09 4.28 -15.78
N GLY A 121 9.88 5.18 -15.19
CA GLY A 121 10.00 6.57 -15.65
C GLY A 121 8.84 7.45 -15.24
N LEU A 122 8.07 7.05 -14.23
CA LEU A 122 6.88 7.78 -13.80
C LEU A 122 7.23 8.89 -12.81
N PRO A 123 6.39 9.93 -12.69
CA PRO A 123 6.77 11.15 -11.97
C PRO A 123 6.80 10.98 -10.46
N VAL A 124 7.77 11.67 -9.85
CA VAL A 124 7.97 11.71 -8.40
C VAL A 124 8.06 13.18 -7.99
N VAL A 125 7.45 13.52 -6.86
CA VAL A 125 7.54 14.86 -6.27
C VAL A 125 8.38 14.82 -5.00
N THR A 126 8.99 15.93 -4.64
CA THR A 126 9.86 16.02 -3.44
C THR A 126 9.32 16.97 -2.40
#